data_c51ca95e95bffac3a69cd092386b756d
#
_entry.id   c51ca95e95bffac3a69cd092386b756d
#
_cell.length_a   1.000
_cell.length_b   1.000
_cell.length_c   1.000
_cell.angle_alpha   90.00
_cell.angle_beta   90.00
_cell.angle_gamma   90.00
#
_symmetry.space_group_name_H-M   'P 1'
#
loop_
_entity.id
_entity.type
_entity.pdbx_description
1 polymer ?
#
loop_
_entity_poly.entity_id
_entity_poly.type
_entity_poly.pdbx_seq_one_letter_code
_entity_poly.pdbx_strand_id
1 'polypeptide(L)'
;KVDSSNPISSLLTVEINTTELCNRTCVFCPRHDKEVYPNRNLNMSLETAHAIAENLSLDNFKGKISYSGFSENLLNKKFADIIKILKDKLPDTTAECNTNGDRLTPKYAKELFDSGLDLLYINLYDGIDQIEKFDKVMKDIDKSKYKYRAHYSQADYGLNINNRGGSITWLGLDEDSVDKLAGQPCHYPFYKMFIDWDGEVIFCANDWQKERKVGN
;
A
#
# COMPACT_ATOMS: atom_id res chain seq x y z
N LYS A 1 -6.29 0.43 24.86
CA LYS A 1 -6.97 -0.82 25.19
C LYS A 1 -7.82 -1.20 23.98
N VAL A 2 -7.69 -2.43 23.48
CA VAL A 2 -8.58 -2.95 22.44
C VAL A 2 -9.95 -3.16 23.09
N ASP A 3 -11.00 -2.59 22.51
CA ASP A 3 -12.36 -2.87 22.92
C ASP A 3 -12.75 -4.26 22.40
N SER A 4 -12.90 -5.22 23.31
CA SER A 4 -13.24 -6.59 22.93
C SER A 4 -14.69 -6.73 22.40
N SER A 5 -15.54 -5.75 22.65
CA SER A 5 -16.91 -5.72 22.11
C SER A 5 -16.97 -5.19 20.67
N ASN A 6 -15.96 -4.44 20.25
CA ASN A 6 -15.77 -3.98 18.85
C ASN A 6 -14.27 -3.98 18.53
N PRO A 7 -13.71 -5.10 18.05
CA PRO A 7 -12.29 -5.24 17.75
C PRO A 7 -11.83 -4.27 16.63
N ILE A 8 -12.73 -3.80 15.77
CA ILE A 8 -12.42 -2.84 14.70
C ILE A 8 -12.28 -1.42 15.25
N SER A 9 -12.80 -1.12 16.45
CA SER A 9 -12.64 0.20 17.09
C SER A 9 -11.17 0.60 17.34
N SER A 10 -10.26 -0.36 17.39
CA SER A 10 -8.81 -0.13 17.51
C SER A 10 -8.09 0.00 16.16
N LEU A 11 -8.80 -0.24 15.05
CA LEU A 11 -8.24 -0.20 13.71
C LEU A 11 -7.93 1.24 13.31
N LEU A 12 -6.65 1.51 13.09
CA LEU A 12 -6.16 2.84 12.68
C LEU A 12 -5.91 2.93 11.17
N THR A 13 -5.57 1.81 10.54
CA THR A 13 -5.20 1.79 9.13
C THR A 13 -5.74 0.54 8.44
N VAL A 14 -6.39 0.73 7.31
CA VAL A 14 -6.69 -0.33 6.34
C VAL A 14 -5.75 -0.13 5.15
N GLU A 15 -4.88 -1.09 4.92
CA GLU A 15 -4.01 -1.13 3.74
C GLU A 15 -4.69 -1.98 2.67
N ILE A 16 -4.81 -1.43 1.45
CA ILE A 16 -5.51 -2.08 0.35
C ILE A 16 -4.55 -2.25 -0.84
N ASN A 17 -4.39 -3.48 -1.27
CA ASN A 17 -3.66 -3.86 -2.47
C ASN A 17 -4.66 -4.07 -3.61
N THR A 18 -4.78 -3.14 -4.54
CA THR A 18 -5.84 -3.18 -5.56
C THR A 18 -5.51 -4.02 -6.80
N THR A 19 -4.28 -4.53 -6.90
CA THR A 19 -3.82 -5.36 -8.04
C THR A 19 -2.64 -6.23 -7.64
N GLU A 20 -2.34 -7.26 -8.41
CA GLU A 20 -1.09 -8.01 -8.30
C GLU A 20 -0.02 -7.56 -9.30
N LEU A 21 -0.26 -6.49 -10.06
CA LEU A 21 0.69 -5.99 -11.02
C LEU A 21 1.66 -4.97 -10.42
N CYS A 22 2.92 -5.06 -10.79
CA CYS A 22 3.90 -3.98 -10.65
C CYS A 22 4.77 -3.94 -11.91
N ASN A 23 5.08 -2.75 -12.37
CA ASN A 23 5.96 -2.53 -13.53
C ASN A 23 7.45 -2.45 -13.14
N ARG A 24 7.79 -2.59 -11.85
CA ARG A 24 9.16 -2.60 -11.33
C ARG A 24 9.48 -3.92 -10.64
N THR A 25 10.77 -4.28 -10.65
CA THR A 25 11.35 -5.45 -9.98
C THR A 25 12.50 -5.00 -9.06
N CYS A 26 12.17 -4.16 -8.07
CA CYS A 26 13.16 -3.60 -7.16
C CYS A 26 13.87 -4.71 -6.39
N VAL A 27 15.21 -4.64 -6.31
CA VAL A 27 16.06 -5.66 -5.66
C VAL A 27 15.72 -5.91 -4.18
N PHE A 28 15.18 -4.90 -3.49
CA PHE A 28 14.74 -4.97 -2.09
C PHE A 28 13.26 -5.36 -1.92
N CYS A 29 12.62 -5.82 -2.98
CA CYS A 29 11.21 -6.23 -2.99
C CYS A 29 11.11 -7.71 -3.36
N PRO A 30 10.25 -8.50 -2.72
CA PRO A 30 10.03 -9.91 -3.08
C PRO A 30 9.63 -10.14 -4.53
N ARG A 31 9.10 -9.10 -5.22
CA ARG A 31 8.82 -9.14 -6.68
C ARG A 31 10.06 -9.27 -7.57
N HIS A 32 11.25 -9.10 -7.00
CA HIS A 32 12.51 -9.36 -7.70
C HIS A 32 12.60 -10.84 -8.13
N ASP A 33 12.12 -11.72 -7.27
CA ASP A 33 12.02 -13.14 -7.55
C ASP A 33 10.58 -13.50 -7.96
N LYS A 34 10.41 -13.96 -9.19
CA LYS A 34 9.10 -14.33 -9.75
C LYS A 34 8.53 -15.61 -9.15
N GLU A 35 9.35 -16.44 -8.52
CA GLU A 35 8.91 -17.64 -7.80
C GLU A 35 8.32 -17.26 -6.45
N VAL A 36 8.85 -16.23 -5.80
CA VAL A 36 8.34 -15.70 -4.54
C VAL A 36 7.04 -14.92 -4.77
N TYR A 37 7.02 -14.04 -5.77
CA TYR A 37 5.84 -13.25 -6.07
C TYR A 37 5.65 -13.03 -7.59
N PRO A 38 4.89 -13.88 -8.26
CA PRO A 38 4.64 -13.76 -9.71
C PRO A 38 3.81 -12.50 -10.02
N ASN A 39 4.13 -11.87 -11.14
CA ASN A 39 3.44 -10.67 -11.61
C ASN A 39 2.17 -11.03 -12.39
N ARG A 40 1.07 -11.28 -11.69
CA ARG A 40 -0.21 -11.71 -12.29
C ARG A 40 -1.12 -10.53 -12.58
N ASN A 41 -1.84 -10.56 -13.72
CA ASN A 41 -2.81 -9.52 -14.06
C ASN A 41 -4.16 -9.75 -13.35
N LEU A 42 -4.12 -9.68 -12.03
CA LEU A 42 -5.28 -9.79 -11.16
C LEU A 42 -5.55 -8.42 -10.54
N ASN A 43 -6.80 -8.00 -10.56
CA ASN A 43 -7.20 -6.65 -10.20
C ASN A 43 -8.49 -6.67 -9.37
N MET A 44 -8.56 -5.80 -8.38
CA MET A 44 -9.77 -5.60 -7.59
C MET A 44 -10.93 -5.15 -8.47
N SER A 45 -12.06 -5.80 -8.32
CA SER A 45 -13.31 -5.42 -8.97
C SER A 45 -13.98 -4.25 -8.24
N LEU A 46 -14.91 -3.57 -8.90
CA LEU A 46 -15.70 -2.53 -8.23
C LEU A 46 -16.65 -3.14 -7.21
N GLU A 47 -17.14 -4.37 -7.44
CA GLU A 47 -17.98 -5.11 -6.51
C GLU A 47 -17.21 -5.39 -5.20
N THR A 48 -15.96 -5.81 -5.28
CA THR A 48 -15.08 -6.00 -4.13
C THR A 48 -14.87 -4.67 -3.39
N ALA A 49 -14.63 -3.58 -4.12
CA ALA A 49 -14.46 -2.25 -3.52
C ALA A 49 -15.73 -1.79 -2.78
N HIS A 50 -16.91 -2.03 -3.35
CA HIS A 50 -18.19 -1.74 -2.68
C HIS A 50 -18.38 -2.58 -1.42
N ALA A 51 -18.06 -3.88 -1.45
CA ALA A 51 -18.15 -4.75 -0.28
C ALA A 51 -17.23 -4.27 0.85
N ILE A 52 -15.99 -3.91 0.53
CA ILE A 52 -15.04 -3.35 1.51
C ILE A 52 -15.59 -2.04 2.10
N ALA A 53 -16.06 -1.13 1.26
CA ALA A 53 -16.61 0.15 1.70
C ALA A 53 -17.82 -0.02 2.62
N GLU A 54 -18.73 -0.93 2.28
CA GLU A 54 -19.91 -1.25 3.08
C GLU A 54 -19.53 -1.80 4.46
N ASN A 55 -18.69 -2.84 4.50
CA ASN A 55 -18.25 -3.46 5.75
C ASN A 55 -17.54 -2.45 6.68
N LEU A 56 -16.61 -1.66 6.17
CA LEU A 56 -15.93 -0.63 6.96
C LEU A 56 -16.90 0.46 7.46
N SER A 57 -17.94 0.79 6.68
CA SER A 57 -18.98 1.75 7.05
C SER A 57 -19.87 1.23 8.20
N LEU A 58 -20.20 -0.06 8.20
CA LEU A 58 -20.98 -0.66 9.29
C LEU A 58 -20.28 -0.52 10.65
N ASP A 59 -18.94 -0.56 10.66
CA ASP A 59 -18.11 -0.40 11.84
C ASP A 59 -17.72 1.07 12.12
N ASN A 60 -18.27 2.02 11.34
CA ASN A 60 -17.97 3.45 11.47
C ASN A 60 -16.47 3.76 11.41
N PHE A 61 -15.74 3.09 10.51
CA PHE A 61 -14.30 3.28 10.36
C PHE A 61 -13.99 4.71 9.89
N LYS A 62 -13.09 5.41 10.61
CA LYS A 62 -12.66 6.78 10.33
C LYS A 62 -11.14 6.93 10.26
N GLY A 63 -10.45 5.81 10.22
CA GLY A 63 -8.99 5.79 10.16
C GLY A 63 -8.44 6.10 8.77
N LYS A 64 -7.27 5.59 8.50
CA LYS A 64 -6.56 5.76 7.25
C LYS A 64 -6.83 4.61 6.30
N ILE A 65 -7.11 4.90 5.03
CA ILE A 65 -7.08 3.96 3.92
C ILE A 65 -5.76 4.19 3.17
N SER A 66 -4.89 3.19 3.18
CA SER A 66 -3.58 3.26 2.52
C SER A 66 -3.55 2.33 1.31
N TYR A 67 -3.60 2.90 0.12
CA TYR A 67 -3.43 2.15 -1.11
C TYR A 67 -1.94 1.86 -1.32
N SER A 68 -1.53 0.68 -0.85
CA SER A 68 -0.14 0.22 -0.87
C SER A 68 -0.08 -1.30 -0.79
N GLY A 69 1.07 -1.87 -0.54
CA GLY A 69 1.22 -3.31 -0.33
C GLY A 69 2.15 -3.96 -1.34
N PHE A 70 1.67 -5.00 -1.98
CA PHE A 70 2.50 -5.89 -2.80
C PHE A 70 2.69 -5.42 -4.26
N SER A 71 2.08 -4.30 -4.68
CA SER A 71 1.93 -3.94 -6.08
C SER A 71 2.04 -2.45 -6.38
N GLU A 72 1.80 -2.09 -7.64
CA GLU A 72 1.63 -0.71 -8.10
C GLU A 72 0.15 -0.46 -8.41
N ASN A 73 -0.56 0.21 -7.50
CA ASN A 73 -2.00 0.43 -7.60
C ASN A 73 -2.42 1.20 -8.87
N LEU A 74 -1.55 2.07 -9.40
CA LEU A 74 -1.82 2.83 -10.62
C LEU A 74 -1.91 1.97 -11.89
N LEU A 75 -1.60 0.68 -11.80
CA LEU A 75 -1.79 -0.29 -12.89
C LEU A 75 -3.21 -0.86 -12.94
N ASN A 76 -3.97 -0.78 -11.86
CA ASN A 76 -5.40 -1.10 -11.89
C ASN A 76 -6.15 0.03 -12.61
N LYS A 77 -6.73 -0.26 -13.78
CA LYS A 77 -7.45 0.73 -14.59
C LYS A 77 -8.68 1.32 -13.91
N LYS A 78 -9.19 0.66 -12.87
CA LYS A 78 -10.36 1.10 -12.06
C LYS A 78 -9.93 1.78 -10.76
N PHE A 79 -8.65 2.12 -10.59
CA PHE A 79 -8.13 2.58 -9.31
C PHE A 79 -8.78 3.89 -8.84
N ALA A 80 -9.00 4.85 -9.73
CA ALA A 80 -9.69 6.10 -9.40
C ALA A 80 -11.15 5.84 -8.95
N ASP A 81 -11.86 4.93 -9.62
CA ASP A 81 -13.21 4.53 -9.22
C ASP A 81 -13.23 3.86 -7.85
N ILE A 82 -12.24 3.01 -7.55
CA ILE A 82 -12.08 2.36 -6.24
C ILE A 82 -11.90 3.41 -5.14
N ILE A 83 -11.03 4.40 -5.35
CA ILE A 83 -10.86 5.51 -4.41
C ILE A 83 -12.19 6.21 -4.17
N LYS A 84 -12.91 6.54 -5.26
CA LYS A 84 -14.19 7.24 -5.18
C LYS A 84 -15.23 6.45 -4.39
N ILE A 85 -15.38 5.15 -4.66
CA ILE A 85 -16.32 4.27 -3.95
C ILE A 85 -16.06 4.28 -2.45
N LEU A 86 -14.79 4.09 -2.03
CA LEU A 86 -14.45 4.08 -0.62
C LEU A 86 -14.64 5.47 0.01
N LYS A 87 -14.25 6.53 -0.67
CA LYS A 87 -14.33 7.89 -0.14
C LYS A 87 -15.78 8.39 -0.04
N ASP A 88 -16.64 8.07 -1.01
CA ASP A 88 -18.06 8.42 -0.97
C ASP A 88 -18.78 7.75 0.22
N LYS A 89 -18.40 6.50 0.55
CA LYS A 89 -19.00 5.73 1.65
C LYS A 89 -18.36 6.06 3.01
N LEU A 90 -17.07 6.43 3.02
CA LEU A 90 -16.24 6.68 4.21
C LEU A 90 -15.62 8.09 4.15
N PRO A 91 -16.43 9.16 4.14
CA PRO A 91 -15.94 10.53 3.90
C PRO A 91 -14.96 11.04 4.98
N ASP A 92 -15.07 10.53 6.21
CA ASP A 92 -14.24 10.94 7.35
C ASP A 92 -12.86 10.25 7.36
N THR A 93 -12.58 9.33 6.43
CA THR A 93 -11.28 8.65 6.34
C THR A 93 -10.25 9.50 5.61
N THR A 94 -8.96 9.24 5.89
CA THR A 94 -7.86 9.79 5.11
C THR A 94 -7.39 8.76 4.10
N ALA A 95 -7.48 9.07 2.81
CA ALA A 95 -7.03 8.22 1.72
C ALA A 95 -5.62 8.59 1.26
N GLU A 96 -4.66 7.66 1.37
CA GLU A 96 -3.29 7.86 0.88
C GLU A 96 -2.88 6.75 -0.11
N CYS A 97 -2.01 7.08 -1.05
CA CYS A 97 -1.47 6.11 -1.99
C CYS A 97 0.06 6.18 -2.05
N ASN A 98 0.70 5.00 -2.09
CA ASN A 98 2.13 4.85 -2.39
C ASN A 98 2.28 4.37 -3.83
N THR A 99 3.09 5.07 -4.62
CA THR A 99 3.31 4.73 -6.04
C THR A 99 4.77 4.92 -6.44
N ASN A 100 5.21 4.15 -7.44
CA ASN A 100 6.48 4.40 -8.12
C ASN A 100 6.40 5.58 -9.12
N GLY A 101 5.20 6.08 -9.38
CA GLY A 101 4.96 7.24 -10.23
C GLY A 101 5.08 7.01 -11.73
N ASP A 102 5.51 5.84 -12.19
CA ASP A 102 5.78 5.60 -13.62
C ASP A 102 4.55 5.74 -14.52
N ARG A 103 3.36 5.58 -13.95
CA ARG A 103 2.07 5.74 -14.65
C ARG A 103 1.43 7.10 -14.45
N LEU A 104 2.03 7.98 -13.65
CA LEU A 104 1.48 9.31 -13.44
C LEU A 104 1.61 10.17 -14.71
N THR A 105 0.50 10.79 -15.05
CA THR A 105 0.39 11.89 -15.99
C THR A 105 -0.33 13.05 -15.31
N PRO A 106 -0.25 14.31 -15.78
CA PRO A 106 -1.00 15.41 -15.18
C PRO A 106 -2.50 15.13 -15.10
N LYS A 107 -3.07 14.53 -16.15
CA LYS A 107 -4.49 14.16 -16.20
C LYS A 107 -4.82 13.11 -15.14
N TYR A 108 -4.00 12.05 -15.02
CA TYR A 108 -4.28 10.96 -14.08
C TYR A 108 -4.06 11.40 -12.63
N ALA A 109 -3.03 12.21 -12.37
CA ALA A 109 -2.84 12.79 -11.04
C ALA A 109 -4.08 13.60 -10.61
N LYS A 110 -4.60 14.47 -11.48
CA LYS A 110 -5.84 15.21 -11.20
C LYS A 110 -7.02 14.28 -10.93
N GLU A 111 -7.21 13.25 -11.76
CA GLU A 111 -8.29 12.26 -11.61
C GLU A 111 -8.26 11.56 -10.25
N LEU A 112 -7.07 11.16 -9.76
CA LEU A 112 -6.92 10.54 -8.44
C LEU A 112 -7.38 11.47 -7.31
N PHE A 113 -6.99 12.74 -7.34
CA PHE A 113 -7.41 13.72 -6.32
C PHE A 113 -8.89 14.10 -6.44
N ASP A 114 -9.41 14.22 -7.65
CA ASP A 114 -10.85 14.45 -7.89
C ASP A 114 -11.70 13.28 -7.39
N SER A 115 -11.14 12.05 -7.36
CA SER A 115 -11.77 10.85 -6.81
C SER A 115 -11.74 10.77 -5.28
N GLY A 116 -11.05 11.70 -4.61
CA GLY A 116 -11.01 11.78 -3.15
C GLY A 116 -9.72 11.28 -2.50
N LEU A 117 -8.63 11.12 -3.28
CA LEU A 117 -7.31 10.87 -2.68
C LEU A 117 -6.86 12.12 -1.91
N ASP A 118 -6.41 11.94 -0.66
CA ASP A 118 -5.95 13.05 0.18
C ASP A 118 -4.44 13.26 0.07
N LEU A 119 -3.66 12.17 -0.07
CA LEU A 119 -2.20 12.24 -0.08
C LEU A 119 -1.58 11.20 -1.03
N LEU A 120 -0.65 11.64 -1.86
CA LEU A 120 0.12 10.78 -2.76
C LEU A 120 1.61 10.76 -2.37
N TYR A 121 2.14 9.58 -2.07
CA TYR A 121 3.57 9.37 -1.90
C TYR A 121 4.17 8.84 -3.20
N ILE A 122 5.01 9.64 -3.83
CA ILE A 122 5.74 9.28 -5.05
C ILE A 122 7.13 8.79 -4.64
N ASN A 123 7.39 7.51 -4.84
CA ASN A 123 8.66 6.89 -4.49
C ASN A 123 9.65 7.04 -5.64
N LEU A 124 10.78 7.66 -5.36
CA LEU A 124 11.86 7.88 -6.32
C LEU A 124 12.85 6.69 -6.22
N TYR A 125 13.04 5.97 -7.30
CA TYR A 125 13.90 4.77 -7.33
C TYR A 125 15.16 4.95 -8.17
N ASP A 126 15.15 5.88 -9.12
CA ASP A 126 16.19 5.98 -10.15
C ASP A 126 17.15 7.16 -9.92
N GLY A 127 16.84 8.07 -8.99
CA GLY A 127 17.71 9.20 -8.65
C GLY A 127 16.95 10.49 -8.34
N ILE A 128 17.67 11.52 -7.95
CA ILE A 128 17.12 12.81 -7.53
C ILE A 128 16.48 13.59 -8.70
N ASP A 129 16.94 13.38 -9.90
CA ASP A 129 16.44 13.97 -11.15
C ASP A 129 14.98 13.58 -11.45
N GLN A 130 14.48 12.48 -10.84
CA GLN A 130 13.06 12.16 -10.90
C GLN A 130 12.16 13.26 -10.28
N ILE A 131 12.68 14.09 -9.38
CA ILE A 131 11.93 15.19 -8.77
C ILE A 131 11.49 16.17 -9.87
N GLU A 132 12.40 16.58 -10.76
CA GLU A 132 12.07 17.51 -11.84
C GLU A 132 10.99 16.94 -12.78
N LYS A 133 11.08 15.63 -13.08
CA LYS A 133 10.06 14.92 -13.87
C LYS A 133 8.70 14.99 -13.19
N PHE A 134 8.63 14.66 -11.90
CA PHE A 134 7.37 14.64 -11.19
C PHE A 134 6.83 16.02 -10.84
N ASP A 135 7.67 17.03 -10.62
CA ASP A 135 7.22 18.41 -10.46
C ASP A 135 6.48 18.91 -11.72
N LYS A 136 6.92 18.51 -12.92
CA LYS A 136 6.21 18.81 -14.18
C LYS A 136 4.85 18.11 -14.25
N VAL A 137 4.76 16.86 -13.75
CA VAL A 137 3.51 16.08 -13.71
C VAL A 137 2.53 16.67 -12.71
N MET A 138 3.03 17.09 -11.54
CA MET A 138 2.24 17.53 -10.41
C MET A 138 2.02 19.05 -10.35
N LYS A 139 2.40 19.79 -11.41
CA LYS A 139 2.42 21.26 -11.42
C LYS A 139 1.09 21.94 -11.05
N ASP A 140 -0.04 21.29 -11.35
CA ASP A 140 -1.39 21.79 -11.10
C ASP A 140 -2.01 21.19 -9.80
N ILE A 141 -1.24 20.41 -9.04
CA ILE A 141 -1.65 19.80 -7.78
C ILE A 141 -1.02 20.57 -6.62
N ASP A 142 -1.81 20.84 -5.59
CA ASP A 142 -1.34 21.49 -4.36
C ASP A 142 -0.18 20.70 -3.75
N LYS A 143 0.91 21.38 -3.41
CA LYS A 143 2.14 20.78 -2.89
C LYS A 143 1.93 20.05 -1.55
N SER A 144 0.91 20.40 -0.79
CA SER A 144 0.56 19.71 0.46
C SER A 144 -0.01 18.31 0.24
N LYS A 145 -0.53 18.02 -0.97
CA LYS A 145 -1.19 16.78 -1.31
C LYS A 145 -0.27 15.67 -1.78
N TYR A 146 1.02 15.94 -1.97
CA TYR A 146 1.97 14.90 -2.36
C TYR A 146 3.34 15.07 -1.71
N LYS A 147 4.05 13.97 -1.59
CA LYS A 147 5.40 13.91 -1.01
C LYS A 147 6.28 12.98 -1.82
N TYR A 148 7.55 13.34 -1.97
CA TYR A 148 8.56 12.45 -2.50
C TYR A 148 9.18 11.61 -1.39
N ARG A 149 9.36 10.32 -1.67
CA ARG A 149 10.14 9.41 -0.84
C ARG A 149 11.19 8.78 -1.73
N ALA A 150 12.38 9.03 -1.44
CA ALA A 150 13.43 8.52 -2.26
C ALA A 150 13.88 7.14 -1.78
N HIS A 151 14.19 6.23 -2.69
CA HIS A 151 14.56 4.83 -2.49
C HIS A 151 15.76 4.43 -3.36
N TYR A 152 16.61 5.38 -3.75
CA TYR A 152 17.78 5.13 -4.61
C TYR A 152 19.10 5.02 -3.83
N SER A 153 19.14 5.43 -2.55
CA SER A 153 20.30 5.31 -1.69
C SER A 153 19.90 5.04 -0.25
N GLN A 154 20.52 4.09 0.41
CA GLN A 154 20.31 3.84 1.84
C GLN A 154 20.74 5.03 2.70
N ALA A 155 21.81 5.72 2.30
CA ALA A 155 22.36 6.86 3.04
C ALA A 155 21.39 8.05 3.08
N ASP A 156 20.60 8.23 1.99
CA ASP A 156 19.73 9.37 1.84
C ASP A 156 18.38 9.21 2.56
N TYR A 157 18.02 7.98 2.99
CA TYR A 157 16.63 7.71 3.39
C TYR A 157 16.41 7.07 4.70
N GLY A 158 17.42 6.54 5.30
CA GLY A 158 17.20 5.53 6.30
C GLY A 158 16.27 4.41 5.76
N LEU A 159 16.38 4.09 4.45
CA LEU A 159 15.67 2.96 3.88
C LEU A 159 16.08 1.71 4.65
N ASN A 160 15.26 1.32 5.60
CA ASN A 160 15.49 0.13 6.39
C ASN A 160 15.12 -1.08 5.53
N ILE A 161 16.09 -1.55 4.75
CA ILE A 161 15.94 -2.78 3.98
C ILE A 161 15.96 -3.92 4.99
N ASN A 162 14.91 -4.70 4.98
CA ASN A 162 14.77 -5.91 5.77
C ASN A 162 14.44 -7.10 4.87
N ASN A 163 14.53 -8.31 5.39
CA ASN A 163 14.30 -9.55 4.64
C ASN A 163 12.81 -9.83 4.34
N ARG A 164 11.90 -8.89 4.65
CA ARG A 164 10.45 -9.02 4.42
C ARG A 164 9.87 -10.33 4.95
N GLY A 165 10.19 -10.64 6.22
CA GLY A 165 9.71 -11.88 6.85
C GLY A 165 10.30 -13.15 6.23
N GLY A 166 11.52 -13.09 5.69
CA GLY A 166 12.21 -14.20 5.05
C GLY A 166 11.97 -14.32 3.54
N SER A 167 11.14 -13.44 2.95
CA SER A 167 10.87 -13.49 1.50
C SER A 167 12.02 -12.94 0.64
N ILE A 168 13.00 -12.27 1.23
CA ILE A 168 14.21 -11.75 0.55
C ILE A 168 15.43 -12.47 1.09
N THR A 169 15.99 -13.38 0.30
CA THR A 169 17.13 -14.22 0.68
C THR A 169 18.44 -13.83 -0.03
N TRP A 170 18.35 -13.06 -1.11
CA TRP A 170 19.47 -12.73 -2.02
C TRP A 170 20.28 -11.50 -1.60
N LEU A 171 19.85 -10.73 -0.59
CA LEU A 171 20.56 -9.51 -0.15
C LEU A 171 21.55 -9.75 0.98
N GLY A 172 21.70 -10.99 1.47
CA GLY A 172 22.58 -11.30 2.61
C GLY A 172 22.24 -10.50 3.87
N LEU A 173 20.97 -10.18 4.06
CA LEU A 173 20.49 -9.47 5.24
C LEU A 173 20.48 -10.44 6.41
N ASP A 174 21.16 -10.05 7.49
CA ASP A 174 21.36 -10.90 8.68
C ASP A 174 20.04 -11.45 9.21
N GLU A 175 20.00 -12.76 9.39
CA GLU A 175 18.92 -13.47 10.11
C GLU A 175 18.86 -13.06 11.58
N ASP A 176 19.95 -12.54 12.14
CA ASP A 176 20.06 -12.03 13.52
C ASP A 176 18.97 -11.01 13.90
N SER A 177 18.38 -10.31 12.94
CA SER A 177 17.27 -9.39 13.21
C SER A 177 15.98 -10.13 13.57
N VAL A 178 15.80 -11.35 13.09
CA VAL A 178 14.63 -12.20 13.39
C VAL A 178 14.73 -12.75 14.79
N ASP A 179 15.92 -13.21 15.18
CA ASP A 179 16.16 -13.75 16.54
C ASP A 179 15.97 -12.69 17.62
N LYS A 180 16.34 -11.44 17.35
CA LYS A 180 16.11 -10.31 18.28
C LYS A 180 14.64 -10.00 18.50
N LEU A 181 13.78 -10.37 17.55
CA LEU A 181 12.31 -10.20 17.64
C LEU A 181 11.61 -11.46 18.15
N ALA A 182 12.32 -12.59 18.24
CA ALA A 182 11.76 -13.85 18.72
C ALA A 182 11.19 -13.68 20.14
N GLY A 183 9.96 -14.07 20.35
CA GLY A 183 9.25 -13.91 21.62
C GLY A 183 8.71 -12.51 21.91
N GLN A 184 8.94 -11.51 21.03
CA GLN A 184 8.32 -10.20 21.19
C GLN A 184 6.91 -10.20 20.57
N PRO A 185 5.90 -9.59 21.23
CA PRO A 185 4.56 -9.48 20.67
C PRO A 185 4.55 -8.52 19.47
N CYS A 186 3.92 -8.95 18.37
CA CYS A 186 3.64 -8.07 17.25
C CYS A 186 2.29 -7.37 17.47
N HIS A 187 2.30 -6.04 17.53
CA HIS A 187 1.09 -5.25 17.75
C HIS A 187 0.39 -4.82 16.44
N TYR A 188 1.00 -5.01 15.27
CA TYR A 188 0.46 -4.61 13.97
C TYR A 188 -0.97 -5.10 13.72
N PRO A 189 -1.31 -6.38 13.95
CA PRO A 189 -2.65 -6.89 13.66
C PRO A 189 -3.77 -6.27 14.51
N PHE A 190 -3.43 -5.56 15.60
CA PHE A 190 -4.41 -4.91 16.47
C PHE A 190 -4.86 -3.53 16.00
N TYR A 191 -4.09 -2.90 15.08
CA TYR A 191 -4.40 -1.56 14.61
C TYR A 191 -4.29 -1.39 13.09
N LYS A 192 -3.87 -2.43 12.37
CA LYS A 192 -3.72 -2.43 10.92
C LYS A 192 -4.31 -3.69 10.30
N MET A 193 -5.17 -3.50 9.30
CA MET A 193 -5.74 -4.56 8.48
C MET A 193 -5.15 -4.46 7.08
N PHE A 194 -4.84 -5.59 6.46
CA PHE A 194 -4.39 -5.66 5.08
C PHE A 194 -5.42 -6.40 4.24
N ILE A 195 -5.95 -5.76 3.21
CA ILE A 195 -6.93 -6.33 2.28
C ILE A 195 -6.31 -6.46 0.88
N ASP A 196 -6.40 -7.64 0.31
CA ASP A 196 -5.88 -7.93 -1.01
C ASP A 196 -6.91 -7.62 -2.12
N TRP A 197 -6.48 -7.75 -3.37
CA TRP A 197 -7.25 -7.42 -4.57
C TRP A 197 -8.57 -8.21 -4.70
N ASP A 198 -8.66 -9.39 -4.11
CA ASP A 198 -9.85 -10.26 -4.10
C ASP A 198 -10.76 -10.07 -2.88
N GLY A 199 -10.39 -9.17 -1.96
CA GLY A 199 -11.13 -8.91 -0.72
C GLY A 199 -10.60 -9.71 0.47
N GLU A 200 -9.68 -10.66 0.26
CA GLU A 200 -9.14 -11.44 1.34
C GLU A 200 -8.31 -10.60 2.31
N VAL A 201 -8.53 -10.82 3.60
CA VAL A 201 -7.78 -10.18 4.68
C VAL A 201 -6.56 -11.01 5.03
N ILE A 202 -5.38 -10.43 4.82
CA ILE A 202 -4.08 -11.06 5.10
C ILE A 202 -3.59 -10.61 6.46
N PHE A 203 -3.10 -11.56 7.26
CA PHE A 203 -2.66 -11.30 8.63
C PHE A 203 -1.49 -10.32 8.73
N CYS A 204 -0.57 -10.34 7.79
CA CYS A 204 0.66 -9.55 7.83
C CYS A 204 1.05 -9.03 6.44
N ALA A 205 1.41 -7.75 6.35
CA ALA A 205 1.93 -7.14 5.12
C ALA A 205 3.31 -7.70 4.68
N ASN A 206 3.94 -8.55 5.47
CA ASN A 206 5.15 -9.30 5.08
C ASN A 206 4.85 -10.75 4.66
N ASP A 207 3.60 -11.18 4.71
CA ASP A 207 3.17 -12.49 4.20
C ASP A 207 2.96 -12.40 2.68
N TRP A 208 4.08 -12.36 1.95
CA TRP A 208 4.08 -12.22 0.49
C TRP A 208 3.52 -13.46 -0.23
N GLN A 209 3.57 -14.62 0.41
CA GLN A 209 2.99 -15.88 -0.12
C GLN A 209 1.49 -15.99 0.18
N LYS A 210 0.96 -15.07 1.01
CA LYS A 210 -0.46 -15.01 1.39
C LYS A 210 -0.98 -16.31 2.00
N GLU A 211 -0.15 -16.93 2.83
CA GLU A 211 -0.47 -18.21 3.48
C GLU A 211 -1.44 -18.04 4.65
N ARG A 212 -1.47 -16.86 5.26
CA ARG A 212 -2.23 -16.58 6.48
C ARG A 212 -3.35 -15.58 6.21
N LYS A 213 -4.48 -16.12 5.79
CA LYS A 213 -5.71 -15.38 5.58
C LYS A 213 -6.57 -15.45 6.84
N VAL A 214 -7.16 -14.33 7.24
CA VAL A 214 -7.94 -14.21 8.48
C VAL A 214 -9.38 -13.76 8.25
N GLY A 215 -9.76 -13.48 7.02
CA GLY A 215 -11.11 -13.09 6.64
C GLY A 215 -11.26 -12.81 5.14
N ASN A 216 -12.51 -12.53 4.76
CA ASN A 216 -12.88 -12.09 3.41
C ASN A 216 -14.02 -11.08 3.51
#